data_c3edd61bde55000a27e270d885aa5677
#
_entry.id   c3edd61bde55000a27e270d885aa5677
#
_cell.length_a   1.000
_cell.length_b   1.000
_cell.length_c   1.000
_cell.angle_alpha   90.00
_cell.angle_beta   90.00
_cell.angle_gamma   90.00
#
_symmetry.space_group_name_H-M   'P 1'
#
loop_
_entity.id
_entity.type
_entity.pdbx_description
1 polymer ?
#
loop_
_entity_poly.entity_id
_entity_poly.type
_entity_poly.pdbx_seq_one_letter_code
_entity_poly.pdbx_strand_id
1 'polypeptide(L)'
;TINRVIGSSSPSIKLFDGLTYKLNLGVDNSTATRDVQSLANVLPQRDGRFETYNTINRNTLIENYLTYNFKVKEHNFTALAGHSYQEIYLQGRGWSINRPTVGPVEPLYNPGIGQELTLANNRPNGYAVLNELQSFFSRVNYSYKDKYLATANFRMDGSSKFGENNKYGYFPSFSLGWRISEEEFMKSSPFSNLKLRAGWGQTGNQEIPSKITQPLFTSAVSGSTSYPLAASGPYPAGITYSRLANPDIQWEVSTQTNVGLDFGLLKGALTGSIDYFKKLSNNILLEVIPADPVQPAGTFWTNVEDMTITNTGLEIDLAYKNKTKSGIKYS
;
A
#
# COMPACT_ATOMS: atom_id res chain seq x y z
N THR A 1 7.27 -24.08 -3.52
CA THR A 1 7.89 -23.56 -4.75
C THR A 1 7.24 -22.23 -5.09
N ILE A 2 8.07 -21.22 -5.48
CA ILE A 2 7.60 -19.92 -5.91
C ILE A 2 8.24 -19.61 -7.26
N ASN A 3 7.39 -19.29 -8.25
CA ASN A 3 7.81 -18.78 -9.54
C ASN A 3 7.32 -17.33 -9.65
N ARG A 4 8.22 -16.40 -9.93
CA ARG A 4 7.91 -14.97 -10.07
C ARG A 4 8.54 -14.42 -11.33
N VAL A 5 7.75 -13.66 -12.07
CA VAL A 5 8.18 -12.93 -13.25
C VAL A 5 7.92 -11.46 -13.03
N ILE A 6 8.97 -10.66 -13.08
CA ILE A 6 8.89 -9.20 -13.00
C ILE A 6 9.41 -8.65 -14.32
N GLY A 7 8.65 -7.77 -14.94
CA GLY A 7 9.02 -7.10 -16.17
C GLY A 7 8.57 -5.64 -16.16
N SER A 8 9.39 -4.77 -16.73
CA SER A 8 9.02 -3.37 -16.94
C SER A 8 9.58 -2.85 -18.27
N SER A 9 8.83 -1.95 -18.88
CA SER A 9 9.23 -1.22 -20.09
C SER A 9 8.84 0.23 -19.94
N SER A 10 9.72 1.14 -20.33
CA SER A 10 9.53 2.59 -20.16
C SER A 10 9.91 3.36 -21.42
N PRO A 11 9.25 3.13 -22.57
CA PRO A 11 9.49 3.91 -23.77
C PRO A 11 9.15 5.40 -23.56
N SER A 12 9.95 6.27 -24.14
CA SER A 12 9.72 7.72 -24.15
C SER A 12 9.93 8.29 -25.55
N ILE A 13 9.08 9.25 -25.91
CA ILE A 13 9.09 9.88 -27.22
C ILE A 13 9.11 11.40 -26.99
N LYS A 14 10.07 12.06 -27.57
CA LYS A 14 10.11 13.53 -27.65
C LYS A 14 9.14 13.97 -28.75
N LEU A 15 8.07 14.64 -28.42
CA LEU A 15 7.05 15.10 -29.37
C LEU A 15 7.49 16.38 -30.08
N PHE A 16 8.03 17.31 -29.31
CA PHE A 16 8.67 18.54 -29.76
C PHE A 16 9.61 19.06 -28.66
N ASP A 17 10.29 20.18 -28.91
CA ASP A 17 11.24 20.72 -27.93
C ASP A 17 10.58 21.05 -26.61
N GLY A 18 11.10 20.45 -25.55
CA GLY A 18 10.56 20.56 -24.20
C GLY A 18 9.46 19.57 -23.87
N LEU A 19 8.69 19.00 -24.82
CA LEU A 19 7.60 18.06 -24.55
C LEU A 19 8.01 16.61 -24.79
N THR A 20 7.92 15.81 -23.75
CA THR A 20 8.18 14.36 -23.79
C THR A 20 6.97 13.59 -23.32
N TYR A 21 6.54 12.59 -24.09
CA TYR A 21 5.58 11.59 -23.65
C TYR A 21 6.34 10.35 -23.16
N LYS A 22 5.92 9.77 -22.02
CA LYS A 22 6.45 8.54 -21.48
C LYS A 22 5.33 7.57 -21.14
N LEU A 23 5.51 6.31 -21.54
CA LEU A 23 4.67 5.18 -21.17
C LEU A 23 5.48 4.25 -20.27
N ASN A 24 4.95 3.91 -19.08
CA ASN A 24 5.49 2.88 -18.23
C ASN A 24 4.53 1.68 -18.24
N LEU A 25 5.07 0.52 -18.52
CA LEU A 25 4.37 -0.76 -18.42
C LEU A 25 5.08 -1.61 -17.39
N GLY A 26 4.34 -2.14 -16.44
CA GLY A 26 4.87 -3.00 -15.38
C GLY A 26 4.03 -4.26 -15.20
N VAL A 27 4.69 -5.39 -15.02
CA VAL A 27 4.06 -6.65 -14.65
C VAL A 27 4.86 -7.30 -13.53
N ASP A 28 4.17 -7.82 -12.52
CA ASP A 28 4.73 -8.61 -11.44
C ASP A 28 3.78 -9.77 -11.15
N ASN A 29 4.10 -10.92 -11.72
CA ASN A 29 3.28 -12.12 -11.62
C ASN A 29 4.02 -13.18 -10.80
N SER A 30 3.35 -13.70 -9.79
CA SER A 30 3.89 -14.83 -9.01
C SER A 30 2.86 -15.94 -8.85
N THR A 31 3.35 -17.16 -8.91
CA THR A 31 2.60 -18.37 -8.59
C THR A 31 3.38 -19.12 -7.52
N ALA A 32 2.72 -19.41 -6.40
CA ALA A 32 3.33 -20.14 -5.30
C ALA A 32 2.51 -21.39 -4.99
N THR A 33 3.21 -22.50 -4.78
CA THR A 33 2.65 -23.74 -4.21
C THR A 33 3.34 -23.99 -2.88
N ARG A 34 2.55 -24.16 -1.85
CA ARG A 34 2.98 -24.53 -0.50
C ARG A 34 2.32 -25.83 -0.11
N ASP A 35 3.14 -26.85 0.14
CA ASP A 35 2.71 -28.13 0.67
C ASP A 35 3.22 -28.26 2.09
N VAL A 36 2.33 -28.68 2.99
CA VAL A 36 2.63 -28.88 4.42
C VAL A 36 2.15 -30.25 4.83
N GLN A 37 3.08 -31.05 5.33
CA GLN A 37 2.78 -32.33 5.91
C GLN A 37 3.02 -32.30 7.41
N SER A 38 1.99 -32.60 8.19
CA SER A 38 2.08 -32.81 9.63
C SER A 38 1.94 -34.29 9.91
N LEU A 39 2.92 -34.86 10.62
CA LEU A 39 2.88 -36.26 11.01
C LEU A 39 1.93 -36.45 12.18
N ALA A 40 1.30 -37.65 12.26
CA ALA A 40 0.54 -38.04 13.42
C ALA A 40 1.45 -38.15 14.66
N ASN A 41 0.97 -37.68 15.80
CA ASN A 41 1.70 -37.76 17.06
C ASN A 41 0.80 -38.31 18.16
N VAL A 42 1.37 -39.14 19.03
CA VAL A 42 0.65 -39.80 20.13
C VAL A 42 0.47 -38.85 21.32
N LEU A 43 1.39 -37.91 21.53
CA LEU A 43 1.37 -36.93 22.64
C LEU A 43 1.80 -35.53 22.19
N PRO A 44 0.93 -34.52 22.21
CA PRO A 44 -0.53 -34.64 22.34
C PRO A 44 -1.13 -35.35 21.14
N GLN A 45 -2.18 -36.10 21.32
CA GLN A 45 -2.81 -36.86 20.25
C GLN A 45 -3.22 -35.92 19.10
N ARG A 46 -2.55 -36.05 17.96
CA ARG A 46 -2.82 -35.32 16.73
C ARG A 46 -2.86 -36.29 15.57
N ASP A 47 -3.90 -36.15 14.79
CA ASP A 47 -3.98 -36.85 13.51
C ASP A 47 -3.00 -36.22 12.53
N GLY A 48 -2.39 -37.02 11.64
CA GLY A 48 -1.59 -36.52 10.57
C GLY A 48 -2.44 -35.71 9.60
N ARG A 49 -1.84 -34.71 8.92
CA ARG A 49 -2.52 -33.86 7.96
C ARG A 49 -1.57 -33.51 6.84
N PHE A 50 -2.09 -33.51 5.62
CA PHE A 50 -1.46 -32.95 4.45
C PHE A 50 -2.28 -31.78 3.95
N GLU A 51 -1.64 -30.66 3.66
CA GLU A 51 -2.26 -29.45 3.15
C GLU A 51 -1.50 -28.94 1.94
N THR A 52 -2.23 -28.51 0.92
CA THR A 52 -1.64 -27.79 -0.20
C THR A 52 -2.36 -26.46 -0.41
N TYR A 53 -1.58 -25.45 -0.71
CA TYR A 53 -2.04 -24.10 -1.06
C TYR A 53 -1.39 -23.64 -2.36
N ASN A 54 -2.23 -23.22 -3.30
CA ASN A 54 -1.79 -22.55 -4.51
C ASN A 54 -2.22 -21.09 -4.45
N THR A 55 -1.27 -20.19 -4.63
CA THR A 55 -1.52 -18.75 -4.66
C THR A 55 -1.05 -18.18 -5.99
N ILE A 56 -1.89 -17.37 -6.60
CA ILE A 56 -1.58 -16.58 -7.80
C ILE A 56 -1.69 -15.11 -7.43
N ASN A 57 -0.64 -14.36 -7.69
CA ASN A 57 -0.64 -12.91 -7.56
C ASN A 57 -0.25 -12.32 -8.92
N ARG A 58 -1.08 -11.43 -9.45
CA ARG A 58 -0.82 -10.69 -10.70
C ARG A 58 -1.00 -9.21 -10.42
N ASN A 59 0.02 -8.45 -10.71
CA ASN A 59 0.00 -7.00 -10.61
C ASN A 59 0.40 -6.44 -11.97
N THR A 60 -0.47 -5.66 -12.56
CA THR A 60 -0.26 -4.99 -13.84
C THR A 60 -0.38 -3.50 -13.64
N LEU A 61 0.59 -2.75 -14.14
CA LEU A 61 0.65 -1.30 -14.07
C LEU A 61 0.80 -0.71 -15.47
N ILE A 62 -0.03 0.26 -15.79
CA ILE A 62 0.08 1.11 -16.99
C ILE A 62 0.07 2.55 -16.52
N GLU A 63 1.15 3.28 -16.82
CA GLU A 63 1.23 4.71 -16.56
C GLU A 63 1.60 5.44 -17.84
N ASN A 64 0.95 6.54 -18.09
CA ASN A 64 1.29 7.40 -19.20
C ASN A 64 1.26 8.86 -18.76
N TYR A 65 2.27 9.61 -19.16
CA TYR A 65 2.37 11.01 -18.80
C TYR A 65 3.17 11.84 -19.78
N LEU A 66 2.81 13.10 -19.79
CA LEU A 66 3.48 14.17 -20.54
C LEU A 66 4.32 15.00 -19.58
N THR A 67 5.52 15.32 -19.99
CA THR A 67 6.39 16.27 -19.28
C THR A 67 6.77 17.36 -20.21
N TYR A 68 6.52 18.61 -19.80
CA TYR A 68 6.88 19.81 -20.55
C TYR A 68 7.86 20.66 -19.77
N ASN A 69 9.06 20.83 -20.33
CA ASN A 69 10.11 21.67 -19.78
C ASN A 69 10.22 22.94 -20.63
N PHE A 70 10.11 24.09 -19.99
CA PHE A 70 10.27 25.37 -20.66
C PHE A 70 10.95 26.39 -19.77
N LYS A 71 11.63 27.33 -20.40
CA LYS A 71 12.36 28.40 -19.73
C LYS A 71 11.95 29.75 -20.31
N VAL A 72 11.66 30.70 -19.41
CA VAL A 72 11.37 32.08 -19.76
C VAL A 72 12.34 32.96 -18.96
N LYS A 73 13.37 33.50 -19.65
CA LYS A 73 14.47 34.22 -18.99
C LYS A 73 15.10 33.38 -17.86
N GLU A 74 15.01 33.86 -16.63
CA GLU A 74 15.56 33.22 -15.43
C GLU A 74 14.57 32.25 -14.76
N HIS A 75 13.37 32.09 -15.33
CA HIS A 75 12.31 31.23 -14.78
C HIS A 75 12.34 29.88 -15.50
N ASN A 76 12.55 28.81 -14.76
CA ASN A 76 12.49 27.45 -15.27
C ASN A 76 11.22 26.78 -14.79
N PHE A 77 10.52 26.10 -15.68
CA PHE A 77 9.30 25.35 -15.38
C PHE A 77 9.43 23.93 -15.89
N THR A 78 8.96 22.99 -15.08
CA THR A 78 8.68 21.62 -15.50
C THR A 78 7.26 21.29 -15.12
N ALA A 79 6.38 21.13 -16.10
CA ALA A 79 5.00 20.71 -15.90
C ALA A 79 4.86 19.23 -16.29
N LEU A 80 4.14 18.47 -15.50
CA LEU A 80 3.83 17.06 -15.76
C LEU A 80 2.35 16.82 -15.53
N ALA A 81 1.71 16.05 -16.41
CA ALA A 81 0.36 15.54 -16.23
C ALA A 81 0.31 14.10 -16.71
N GLY A 82 -0.35 13.25 -15.99
CA GLY A 82 -0.39 11.83 -16.28
C GLY A 82 -1.58 11.10 -15.68
N HIS A 83 -1.70 9.86 -16.13
CA HIS A 83 -2.70 8.90 -15.69
C HIS A 83 -2.00 7.57 -15.41
N SER A 84 -2.41 6.88 -14.36
CA SER A 84 -2.01 5.49 -14.10
C SER A 84 -3.22 4.61 -13.84
N TYR A 85 -3.10 3.35 -14.24
CA TYR A 85 -4.05 2.29 -13.92
C TYR A 85 -3.27 1.08 -13.44
N GLN A 86 -3.66 0.57 -12.28
CA GLN A 86 -3.08 -0.62 -11.68
C GLN A 86 -4.17 -1.63 -11.36
N GLU A 87 -3.93 -2.87 -11.75
CA GLU A 87 -4.77 -4.02 -11.43
C GLU A 87 -3.98 -5.00 -10.57
N ILE A 88 -4.54 -5.37 -9.43
CA ILE A 88 -3.97 -6.34 -8.51
C ILE A 88 -4.96 -7.49 -8.34
N TYR A 89 -4.64 -8.65 -8.90
CA TYR A 89 -5.41 -9.87 -8.77
C TYR A 89 -4.69 -10.84 -7.84
N LEU A 90 -5.39 -11.27 -6.79
CA LEU A 90 -4.92 -12.27 -5.83
C LEU A 90 -5.90 -13.41 -5.78
N GLN A 91 -5.43 -14.65 -5.99
CA GLN A 91 -6.22 -15.87 -5.85
C GLN A 91 -5.47 -16.86 -4.96
N GLY A 92 -6.19 -17.43 -4.01
CA GLY A 92 -5.72 -18.57 -3.22
C GLY A 92 -6.68 -19.73 -3.35
N ARG A 93 -6.15 -20.94 -3.45
CA ARG A 93 -6.92 -22.19 -3.41
C ARG A 93 -6.16 -23.21 -2.59
N GLY A 94 -6.88 -23.94 -1.74
CA GLY A 94 -6.28 -24.95 -0.89
C GLY A 94 -7.24 -26.09 -0.62
N TRP A 95 -6.65 -27.22 -0.25
CA TRP A 95 -7.36 -28.37 0.28
C TRP A 95 -6.47 -29.08 1.29
N SER A 96 -7.08 -29.91 2.12
CA SER A 96 -6.36 -30.69 3.11
C SER A 96 -6.89 -32.12 3.15
N ILE A 97 -6.03 -33.05 3.51
CA ILE A 97 -6.38 -34.47 3.76
C ILE A 97 -5.92 -34.82 5.17
N ASN A 98 -6.85 -35.30 6.00
CA ASN A 98 -6.58 -35.75 7.33
C ASN A 98 -6.25 -37.24 7.33
N ARG A 99 -5.52 -37.69 8.35
CA ARG A 99 -5.15 -39.08 8.59
C ARG A 99 -4.55 -39.79 7.37
N PRO A 100 -3.46 -39.24 6.79
CA PRO A 100 -2.76 -39.98 5.75
C PRO A 100 -2.25 -41.30 6.30
N THR A 101 -2.42 -42.37 5.52
CA THR A 101 -1.93 -43.70 5.90
C THR A 101 -0.41 -43.69 5.97
N VAL A 102 0.16 -44.23 7.03
CA VAL A 102 1.60 -44.44 7.14
C VAL A 102 1.99 -45.60 6.22
N GLY A 103 2.85 -45.35 5.25
CA GLY A 103 3.29 -46.31 4.26
C GLY A 103 4.64 -45.97 3.67
N PRO A 104 5.17 -46.77 2.75
CA PRO A 104 6.46 -46.52 2.11
C PRO A 104 6.47 -45.27 1.19
N VAL A 105 5.29 -44.74 0.86
CA VAL A 105 5.13 -43.52 0.05
C VAL A 105 4.61 -42.43 0.97
N GLU A 106 5.32 -41.30 0.98
CA GLU A 106 4.86 -40.14 1.73
C GLU A 106 3.57 -39.55 1.16
N PRO A 107 2.63 -39.06 2.00
CA PRO A 107 1.38 -38.45 1.56
C PRO A 107 1.58 -37.28 0.61
N LEU A 108 2.71 -36.60 0.69
CA LEU A 108 3.11 -35.52 -0.23
C LEU A 108 3.08 -35.98 -1.71
N TYR A 109 3.47 -37.24 -1.98
CA TYR A 109 3.52 -37.78 -3.35
C TYR A 109 2.25 -38.51 -3.77
N ASN A 110 1.44 -38.92 -2.80
CA ASN A 110 0.19 -39.62 -3.05
C ASN A 110 -0.90 -39.20 -2.05
N PRO A 111 -1.52 -38.04 -2.26
CA PRO A 111 -2.56 -37.54 -1.36
C PRO A 111 -3.82 -38.41 -1.31
N GLY A 112 -4.02 -39.32 -2.27
CA GLY A 112 -5.16 -40.23 -2.31
C GLY A 112 -5.15 -41.33 -1.22
N ILE A 113 -4.07 -41.48 -0.44
CA ILE A 113 -3.97 -42.47 0.64
C ILE A 113 -4.60 -42.02 1.98
N GLY A 114 -5.25 -40.86 2.01
CA GLY A 114 -5.95 -40.37 3.19
C GLY A 114 -7.11 -41.29 3.61
N GLN A 115 -7.28 -41.52 4.90
CA GLN A 115 -8.31 -42.42 5.44
C GLN A 115 -9.68 -41.76 5.61
N GLU A 116 -9.71 -40.44 5.77
CA GLU A 116 -10.94 -39.67 5.99
C GLU A 116 -11.20 -38.69 4.87
N LEU A 117 -11.50 -39.17 3.67
CA LEU A 117 -11.81 -38.37 2.51
C LEU A 117 -13.27 -37.88 2.48
N THR A 118 -13.80 -37.47 3.63
CA THR A 118 -15.15 -36.90 3.72
C THR A 118 -15.11 -35.41 3.41
N LEU A 119 -16.16 -34.89 2.81
CA LEU A 119 -16.27 -33.43 2.50
C LEU A 119 -16.17 -32.56 3.75
N ALA A 120 -16.63 -33.07 4.90
CA ALA A 120 -16.55 -32.36 6.17
C ALA A 120 -15.10 -32.09 6.62
N ASN A 121 -14.21 -33.08 6.42
CA ASN A 121 -12.84 -33.04 6.90
C ASN A 121 -11.83 -32.52 5.83
N ASN A 122 -12.19 -32.63 4.56
CA ASN A 122 -11.27 -32.33 3.43
C ASN A 122 -11.87 -31.29 2.45
N ARG A 123 -12.65 -30.35 2.97
CA ARG A 123 -13.34 -29.36 2.13
C ARG A 123 -12.33 -28.43 1.45
N PRO A 124 -12.34 -28.36 0.11
CA PRO A 124 -11.56 -27.35 -0.61
C PRO A 124 -12.00 -25.95 -0.20
N ASN A 125 -11.03 -25.05 -0.10
CA ASN A 125 -11.27 -23.63 0.16
C ASN A 125 -10.57 -22.77 -0.89
N GLY A 126 -10.96 -21.52 -0.98
CA GLY A 126 -10.32 -20.58 -1.87
C GLY A 126 -10.97 -19.22 -1.83
N TYR A 127 -10.24 -18.27 -2.37
CA TYR A 127 -10.69 -16.90 -2.55
C TYR A 127 -10.11 -16.31 -3.83
N ALA A 128 -10.75 -15.30 -4.35
CA ALA A 128 -10.23 -14.46 -5.42
C ALA A 128 -10.61 -13.01 -5.15
N VAL A 129 -9.63 -12.13 -5.27
CA VAL A 129 -9.75 -10.69 -5.03
C VAL A 129 -9.16 -9.96 -6.21
N LEU A 130 -9.91 -9.00 -6.73
CA LEU A 130 -9.48 -8.05 -7.74
C LEU A 130 -9.58 -6.65 -7.16
N ASN A 131 -8.48 -5.93 -7.14
CA ASN A 131 -8.43 -4.52 -6.77
C ASN A 131 -7.90 -3.71 -7.94
N GLU A 132 -8.54 -2.59 -8.19
CA GLU A 132 -8.20 -1.66 -9.25
C GLU A 132 -7.94 -0.28 -8.65
N LEU A 133 -6.87 0.36 -9.11
CA LEU A 133 -6.51 1.71 -8.74
C LEU A 133 -6.30 2.53 -10.00
N GLN A 134 -7.04 3.62 -10.12
CA GLN A 134 -6.90 4.58 -11.21
C GLN A 134 -6.49 5.93 -10.63
N SER A 135 -5.50 6.55 -11.23
CA SER A 135 -4.97 7.82 -10.72
C SER A 135 -4.77 8.82 -11.85
N PHE A 136 -5.11 10.08 -11.56
CA PHE A 136 -4.75 11.23 -12.37
C PHE A 136 -3.85 12.14 -11.54
N PHE A 137 -2.73 12.55 -12.11
CA PHE A 137 -1.76 13.33 -11.38
C PHE A 137 -1.15 14.44 -12.23
N SER A 138 -0.85 15.53 -11.56
CA SER A 138 -0.12 16.65 -12.17
C SER A 138 0.90 17.21 -11.19
N ARG A 139 1.96 17.78 -11.76
CA ARG A 139 3.03 18.45 -11.02
C ARG A 139 3.53 19.66 -11.80
N VAL A 140 3.79 20.72 -11.09
CA VAL A 140 4.52 21.86 -11.61
C VAL A 140 5.69 22.13 -10.69
N ASN A 141 6.91 22.06 -11.24
CA ASN A 141 8.12 22.54 -10.58
C ASN A 141 8.49 23.88 -11.18
N TYR A 142 8.84 24.80 -10.32
CA TYR A 142 9.27 26.14 -10.69
C TYR A 142 10.59 26.48 -10.01
N SER A 143 11.51 27.09 -10.74
CA SER A 143 12.70 27.70 -10.14
C SER A 143 12.98 29.07 -10.75
N TYR A 144 13.36 30.01 -9.90
CA TYR A 144 13.81 31.33 -10.30
C TYR A 144 15.26 31.52 -9.88
N LYS A 145 16.12 31.76 -10.87
CA LYS A 145 17.58 31.91 -10.69
C LYS A 145 18.23 30.79 -9.89
N ASP A 146 17.62 29.63 -9.88
CA ASP A 146 18.00 28.48 -9.02
C ASP A 146 18.06 28.78 -7.50
N LYS A 147 17.53 29.95 -7.10
CA LYS A 147 17.45 30.40 -5.70
C LYS A 147 16.12 30.07 -5.05
N TYR A 148 15.03 30.40 -5.73
CA TYR A 148 13.66 30.20 -5.24
C TYR A 148 13.06 29.03 -5.97
N LEU A 149 12.62 28.04 -5.20
CA LEU A 149 12.08 26.79 -5.71
C LEU A 149 10.65 26.62 -5.21
N ALA A 150 9.76 26.22 -6.09
CA ALA A 150 8.39 25.87 -5.73
C ALA A 150 7.95 24.60 -6.46
N THR A 151 7.21 23.73 -5.78
CA THR A 151 6.57 22.57 -6.39
C THR A 151 5.12 22.53 -5.95
N ALA A 152 4.22 22.33 -6.91
CA ALA A 152 2.82 22.03 -6.64
C ALA A 152 2.49 20.68 -7.27
N ASN A 153 1.83 19.80 -6.51
CA ASN A 153 1.32 18.53 -7.01
C ASN A 153 -0.18 18.44 -6.72
N PHE A 154 -0.88 17.79 -7.62
CA PHE A 154 -2.26 17.38 -7.42
C PHE A 154 -2.40 15.93 -7.86
N ARG A 155 -3.01 15.09 -7.01
CA ARG A 155 -3.29 13.70 -7.32
C ARG A 155 -4.73 13.37 -6.95
N MET A 156 -5.42 12.73 -7.87
CA MET A 156 -6.74 12.13 -7.68
C MET A 156 -6.61 10.63 -7.86
N ASP A 157 -6.92 9.88 -6.82
CA ASP A 157 -6.84 8.42 -6.81
C ASP A 157 -8.22 7.82 -6.63
N GLY A 158 -8.63 6.92 -7.54
CA GLY A 158 -9.84 6.15 -7.47
C GLY A 158 -9.54 4.67 -7.20
N SER A 159 -10.16 4.10 -6.18
CA SER A 159 -9.94 2.71 -5.78
C SER A 159 -11.23 1.90 -5.78
N SER A 160 -11.17 0.67 -6.29
CA SER A 160 -12.29 -0.28 -6.27
C SER A 160 -12.65 -0.80 -4.87
N LYS A 161 -11.86 -0.46 -3.85
CA LYS A 161 -12.13 -0.82 -2.45
C LYS A 161 -13.22 0.05 -1.83
N PHE A 162 -13.43 1.26 -2.36
CA PHE A 162 -14.42 2.22 -1.87
C PHE A 162 -15.74 2.16 -2.67
N GLY A 163 -16.82 2.66 -2.07
CA GLY A 163 -18.12 2.79 -2.70
C GLY A 163 -18.14 3.84 -3.81
N GLU A 164 -19.20 3.85 -4.60
CA GLU A 164 -19.34 4.74 -5.76
C GLU A 164 -19.23 6.21 -5.37
N ASN A 165 -19.83 6.61 -4.24
CA ASN A 165 -19.86 7.98 -3.76
C ASN A 165 -18.51 8.50 -3.28
N ASN A 166 -17.62 7.62 -2.79
CA ASN A 166 -16.35 7.98 -2.16
C ASN A 166 -15.14 7.30 -2.83
N LYS A 167 -15.32 6.86 -4.09
CA LYS A 167 -14.31 6.13 -4.84
C LYS A 167 -13.04 6.93 -5.03
N TYR A 168 -13.13 8.25 -5.21
CA TYR A 168 -12.02 9.13 -5.51
C TYR A 168 -11.60 9.96 -4.29
N GLY A 169 -10.29 9.92 -3.99
CA GLY A 169 -9.63 10.81 -3.03
C GLY A 169 -8.78 11.86 -3.76
N TYR A 170 -8.62 13.04 -3.16
CA TYR A 170 -7.88 14.17 -3.71
C TYR A 170 -6.75 14.56 -2.77
N PHE A 171 -5.54 14.60 -3.30
CA PHE A 171 -4.31 14.73 -2.51
C PHE A 171 -3.42 15.85 -3.08
N PRO A 172 -3.70 17.11 -2.75
CA PRO A 172 -2.83 18.23 -3.09
C PRO A 172 -1.58 18.25 -2.22
N SER A 173 -0.47 18.78 -2.77
CA SER A 173 0.73 19.09 -1.99
C SER A 173 1.52 20.24 -2.59
N PHE A 174 2.20 21.00 -1.70
CA PHE A 174 3.01 22.16 -2.05
C PHE A 174 4.33 22.11 -1.31
N SER A 175 5.39 22.56 -1.96
CA SER A 175 6.67 22.76 -1.29
C SER A 175 7.36 24.02 -1.82
N LEU A 176 8.06 24.70 -0.92
CA LEU A 176 8.86 25.89 -1.19
C LEU A 176 10.29 25.62 -0.72
N GLY A 177 11.24 26.14 -1.45
CA GLY A 177 12.64 26.10 -1.12
C GLY A 177 13.34 27.43 -1.43
N TRP A 178 14.13 27.92 -0.49
CA TRP A 178 14.96 29.10 -0.70
C TRP A 178 16.42 28.74 -0.44
N ARG A 179 17.24 28.83 -1.48
CA ARG A 179 18.69 28.68 -1.41
C ARG A 179 19.32 29.97 -0.95
N ILE A 180 19.39 30.18 0.35
CA ILE A 180 19.91 31.39 0.98
C ILE A 180 21.39 31.57 0.63
N SER A 181 22.15 30.47 0.52
CA SER A 181 23.57 30.51 0.15
C SER A 181 23.84 31.13 -1.22
N GLU A 182 22.85 31.16 -2.12
CA GLU A 182 22.99 31.75 -3.46
C GLU A 182 22.70 33.27 -3.48
N GLU A 183 22.33 33.85 -2.35
CA GLU A 183 22.09 35.30 -2.25
C GLU A 183 23.40 36.10 -2.16
N GLU A 184 23.40 37.30 -2.68
CA GLU A 184 24.57 38.16 -2.74
C GLU A 184 25.16 38.42 -1.33
N PHE A 185 24.29 38.63 -0.33
CA PHE A 185 24.71 38.88 1.05
C PHE A 185 25.34 37.66 1.74
N MET A 186 25.21 36.46 1.16
CA MET A 186 25.77 35.19 1.70
C MET A 186 27.13 34.82 1.11
N LYS A 187 27.62 35.51 0.08
CA LYS A 187 28.87 35.18 -0.61
C LYS A 187 30.11 35.15 0.31
N SER A 188 30.10 35.94 1.39
CA SER A 188 31.20 35.97 2.38
C SER A 188 30.93 35.12 3.61
N SER A 189 29.86 34.35 3.63
CA SER A 189 29.46 33.55 4.78
C SER A 189 30.27 32.23 4.87
N PRO A 190 30.38 31.63 6.06
CA PRO A 190 31.04 30.32 6.21
C PRO A 190 30.21 29.15 5.65
N PHE A 191 28.95 29.41 5.25
CA PHE A 191 28.06 28.41 4.70
C PHE A 191 28.37 28.13 3.23
N SER A 192 28.71 26.88 2.91
CA SER A 192 28.84 26.41 1.54
C SER A 192 27.48 26.02 0.92
N ASN A 193 26.49 25.75 1.77
CA ASN A 193 25.08 25.54 1.42
C ASN A 193 24.23 25.99 2.59
N LEU A 194 23.17 26.73 2.30
CA LEU A 194 22.13 27.06 3.27
C LEU A 194 20.80 27.15 2.50
N LYS A 195 19.87 26.23 2.83
CA LYS A 195 18.59 26.15 2.17
C LYS A 195 17.47 25.98 3.19
N LEU A 196 16.51 26.88 3.15
CA LEU A 196 15.25 26.75 3.88
C LEU A 196 14.23 26.01 3.04
N ARG A 197 13.50 25.10 3.65
CA ARG A 197 12.43 24.31 3.02
C ARG A 197 11.15 24.41 3.84
N ALA A 198 10.01 24.47 3.16
CA ALA A 198 8.70 24.32 3.76
C ALA A 198 7.85 23.45 2.85
N GLY A 199 7.05 22.57 3.42
CA GLY A 199 6.18 21.65 2.70
C GLY A 199 4.87 21.44 3.44
N TRP A 200 3.83 21.25 2.65
CA TRP A 200 2.51 20.82 3.09
C TRP A 200 1.93 19.86 2.05
N GLY A 201 1.25 18.81 2.50
CA GLY A 201 0.61 17.89 1.59
C GLY A 201 -0.31 16.91 2.27
N GLN A 202 -1.19 16.33 1.46
CA GLN A 202 -2.13 15.30 1.85
C GLN A 202 -1.79 13.99 1.16
N THR A 203 -1.98 12.87 1.88
CA THR A 203 -1.87 11.51 1.36
C THR A 203 -3.08 10.69 1.81
N GLY A 204 -3.59 9.81 0.92
CA GLY A 204 -4.67 8.91 1.21
C GLY A 204 -4.18 7.53 1.64
N ASN A 205 -4.91 6.89 2.53
CA ASN A 205 -4.74 5.50 2.89
C ASN A 205 -5.99 4.70 2.47
N GLN A 206 -5.77 3.57 1.80
CA GLN A 206 -6.80 2.63 1.34
C GLN A 206 -6.62 1.21 1.91
N GLU A 207 -5.90 1.07 3.01
CA GLU A 207 -5.62 -0.23 3.65
C GLU A 207 -6.85 -0.77 4.39
N ILE A 208 -7.84 -1.16 3.58
CA ILE A 208 -9.08 -1.82 3.99
C ILE A 208 -9.24 -3.13 3.19
N PRO A 209 -9.97 -4.11 3.70
CA PRO A 209 -10.32 -5.30 2.95
C PRO A 209 -11.09 -4.95 1.68
N SER A 210 -10.91 -5.76 0.64
CA SER A 210 -11.63 -5.58 -0.62
C SER A 210 -13.12 -5.85 -0.46
N LYS A 211 -13.95 -5.15 -1.25
CA LYS A 211 -15.42 -5.30 -1.31
C LYS A 211 -16.11 -5.04 0.04
N ILE A 212 -15.54 -4.17 0.87
CA ILE A 212 -16.11 -3.83 2.18
C ILE A 212 -17.45 -3.07 2.05
N THR A 213 -17.69 -2.47 0.90
CA THR A 213 -18.95 -1.80 0.55
C THR A 213 -20.10 -2.77 0.26
N GLN A 214 -19.81 -4.09 0.21
CA GLN A 214 -20.79 -5.13 -0.04
C GLN A 214 -20.94 -6.03 1.19
N PRO A 215 -22.18 -6.50 1.50
CA PRO A 215 -22.38 -7.45 2.58
C PRO A 215 -21.75 -8.80 2.21
N LEU A 216 -21.25 -9.50 3.21
CA LEU A 216 -20.79 -10.87 3.06
C LEU A 216 -21.68 -11.77 3.90
N PHE A 217 -22.13 -12.85 3.27
CA PHE A 217 -22.96 -13.86 3.91
C PHE A 217 -22.17 -15.14 4.12
N THR A 218 -22.50 -15.85 5.17
CA THR A 218 -22.02 -17.20 5.42
C THR A 218 -23.19 -18.13 5.68
N SER A 219 -23.05 -19.35 5.23
CA SER A 219 -23.93 -20.45 5.62
C SER A 219 -23.14 -21.40 6.50
N ALA A 220 -23.62 -21.66 7.69
CA ALA A 220 -23.02 -22.64 8.57
C ALA A 220 -24.03 -23.73 8.93
N VAL A 221 -23.51 -24.96 9.06
CA VAL A 221 -24.29 -26.14 9.43
C VAL A 221 -24.25 -26.34 10.96
N SER A 222 -23.78 -25.37 11.73
CA SER A 222 -23.68 -25.46 13.19
C SER A 222 -24.87 -24.79 13.89
N GLY A 223 -25.17 -25.24 15.10
CA GLY A 223 -26.37 -24.85 15.84
C GLY A 223 -26.66 -23.36 16.03
N SER A 224 -25.65 -22.48 15.90
CA SER A 224 -25.83 -21.03 16.04
C SER A 224 -26.37 -20.35 14.79
N THR A 225 -26.35 -20.99 13.62
CA THR A 225 -26.79 -20.43 12.32
C THR A 225 -27.79 -21.33 11.61
N SER A 226 -28.35 -22.32 12.28
CA SER A 226 -29.40 -23.19 11.76
C SER A 226 -30.76 -22.81 12.33
N TYR A 227 -31.82 -23.08 11.56
CA TYR A 227 -33.20 -22.82 11.99
C TYR A 227 -33.73 -24.03 12.76
N PRO A 228 -34.14 -23.87 14.03
CA PRO A 228 -34.75 -24.94 14.80
C PRO A 228 -36.21 -25.11 14.35
N LEU A 229 -36.44 -25.94 13.33
CA LEU A 229 -37.79 -26.26 12.85
C LEU A 229 -38.48 -27.34 13.68
N ALA A 230 -37.74 -28.02 14.58
CA ALA A 230 -38.23 -29.06 15.45
C ALA A 230 -37.44 -29.10 16.77
N ALA A 231 -37.97 -29.76 17.79
CA ALA A 231 -37.31 -29.91 19.10
C ALA A 231 -36.02 -30.74 19.07
N SER A 232 -35.79 -31.50 17.98
CA SER A 232 -34.54 -32.27 17.73
C SER A 232 -34.17 -32.17 16.25
N GLY A 233 -32.81 -32.05 15.97
CA GLY A 233 -32.26 -31.89 14.62
C GLY A 233 -32.24 -33.16 13.77
N PRO A 234 -31.83 -33.09 12.49
CA PRO A 234 -30.92 -32.07 11.94
C PRO A 234 -31.64 -30.77 11.55
N TYR A 235 -31.06 -29.66 11.94
CA TYR A 235 -31.59 -28.34 11.58
C TYR A 235 -31.06 -27.91 10.21
N PRO A 236 -31.90 -27.34 9.32
CA PRO A 236 -31.43 -26.81 8.06
C PRO A 236 -30.47 -25.65 8.27
N ALA A 237 -29.44 -25.58 7.42
CA ALA A 237 -28.48 -24.50 7.47
C ALA A 237 -29.15 -23.16 7.16
N GLY A 238 -28.89 -22.16 7.98
CA GLY A 238 -29.28 -20.79 7.77
C GLY A 238 -28.20 -19.98 7.04
N ILE A 239 -28.59 -18.80 6.56
CA ILE A 239 -27.67 -17.78 6.04
C ILE A 239 -27.66 -16.64 7.03
N THR A 240 -26.47 -16.18 7.42
CA THR A 240 -26.28 -15.01 8.26
C THR A 240 -25.21 -14.09 7.67
N TYR A 241 -25.21 -12.83 8.11
CA TYR A 241 -24.14 -11.91 7.75
C TYR A 241 -22.84 -12.31 8.45
N SER A 242 -21.75 -12.40 7.69
CA SER A 242 -20.41 -12.45 8.26
C SER A 242 -19.75 -11.08 8.25
N ARG A 243 -20.23 -10.16 7.42
CA ARG A 243 -19.80 -8.76 7.36
C ARG A 243 -20.96 -7.86 6.91
N LEU A 244 -21.15 -6.75 7.61
CA LEU A 244 -22.07 -5.69 7.19
C LEU A 244 -21.41 -4.85 6.08
N ALA A 245 -22.24 -4.34 5.17
CA ALA A 245 -21.79 -3.40 4.14
C ALA A 245 -21.59 -2.01 4.75
N ASN A 246 -20.55 -1.31 4.27
CA ASN A 246 -20.43 0.13 4.47
C ASN A 246 -20.19 0.81 3.11
N PRO A 247 -21.25 1.24 2.40
CA PRO A 247 -21.13 1.90 1.10
C PRO A 247 -20.53 3.30 1.19
N ASP A 248 -20.58 3.93 2.36
CA ASP A 248 -20.17 5.32 2.59
C ASP A 248 -18.75 5.46 3.11
N ILE A 249 -18.00 4.36 3.19
CA ILE A 249 -16.62 4.37 3.64
C ILE A 249 -15.75 5.27 2.77
N GLN A 250 -14.91 6.08 3.39
CA GLN A 250 -14.09 7.11 2.76
C GLN A 250 -12.60 6.84 2.95
N TRP A 251 -11.79 7.53 2.16
CA TRP A 251 -10.35 7.55 2.33
C TRP A 251 -9.96 8.12 3.69
N GLU A 252 -9.04 7.45 4.37
CA GLU A 252 -8.32 8.06 5.49
C GLU A 252 -7.32 9.05 4.93
N VAL A 253 -7.30 10.27 5.46
CA VAL A 253 -6.44 11.35 4.96
C VAL A 253 -5.41 11.73 6.01
N SER A 254 -4.15 11.68 5.62
CA SER A 254 -3.03 12.20 6.40
C SER A 254 -2.55 13.51 5.81
N THR A 255 -2.56 14.57 6.61
CA THR A 255 -2.02 15.89 6.29
C THR A 255 -0.70 16.09 6.98
N GLN A 256 0.35 16.38 6.24
CA GLN A 256 1.69 16.62 6.76
C GLN A 256 2.15 18.04 6.43
N THR A 257 2.72 18.70 7.44
CA THR A 257 3.43 19.98 7.30
C THR A 257 4.84 19.78 7.81
N ASN A 258 5.82 20.28 7.09
CA ASN A 258 7.23 20.23 7.49
C ASN A 258 7.95 21.53 7.16
N VAL A 259 8.90 21.90 8.02
CA VAL A 259 9.86 23.00 7.81
C VAL A 259 11.24 22.46 8.08
N GLY A 260 12.15 22.67 7.15
CA GLY A 260 13.50 22.13 7.24
C GLY A 260 14.57 23.15 6.83
N LEU A 261 15.73 23.02 7.41
CA LEU A 261 16.95 23.80 7.11
C LEU A 261 18.07 22.84 6.76
N ASP A 262 18.55 22.92 5.52
CA ASP A 262 19.76 22.23 5.07
C ASP A 262 20.95 23.17 5.19
N PHE A 263 22.06 22.72 5.73
CA PHE A 263 23.27 23.52 5.83
C PHE A 263 24.53 22.74 5.44
N GLY A 264 25.50 23.48 4.96
CA GLY A 264 26.85 22.98 4.68
C GLY A 264 27.88 23.98 5.18
N LEU A 265 28.87 23.51 5.89
CA LEU A 265 29.95 24.28 6.48
C LEU A 265 31.30 23.69 6.08
N LEU A 266 32.40 24.40 6.37
CA LEU A 266 33.76 23.93 6.10
C LEU A 266 34.00 23.51 4.65
N LYS A 267 33.48 24.30 3.69
CA LYS A 267 33.54 24.00 2.25
C LYS A 267 32.86 22.68 1.89
N GLY A 268 31.78 22.30 2.60
CA GLY A 268 31.01 21.11 2.38
C GLY A 268 31.53 19.86 3.12
N ALA A 269 32.55 19.98 3.96
CA ALA A 269 33.02 18.88 4.79
C ALA A 269 32.02 18.51 5.89
N LEU A 270 31.36 19.48 6.48
CA LEU A 270 30.26 19.28 7.41
C LEU A 270 28.94 19.66 6.75
N THR A 271 28.01 18.72 6.64
CA THR A 271 26.68 18.92 6.11
C THR A 271 25.65 18.42 7.10
N GLY A 272 24.46 18.99 7.10
CA GLY A 272 23.37 18.50 7.92
C GLY A 272 22.02 19.07 7.52
N SER A 273 20.99 18.52 8.13
CA SER A 273 19.64 19.04 8.06
C SER A 273 18.99 19.06 9.44
N ILE A 274 18.07 19.96 9.63
CA ILE A 274 17.18 20.05 10.80
C ILE A 274 15.77 20.16 10.23
N ASP A 275 14.91 19.22 10.55
CA ASP A 275 13.54 19.16 10.07
C ASP A 275 12.56 19.06 11.24
N TYR A 276 11.57 19.94 11.26
CA TYR A 276 10.40 19.83 12.11
C TYR A 276 9.21 19.41 11.29
N PHE A 277 8.48 18.40 11.74
CA PHE A 277 7.28 17.92 11.06
C PHE A 277 6.09 17.77 12.01
N LYS A 278 4.91 17.95 11.45
CA LYS A 278 3.63 17.60 12.06
C LYS A 278 2.79 16.84 11.05
N LYS A 279 2.39 15.63 11.39
CA LYS A 279 1.47 14.78 10.62
C LYS A 279 0.19 14.59 11.41
N LEU A 280 -0.95 14.83 10.78
CA LEU A 280 -2.28 14.64 11.31
C LEU A 280 -3.04 13.68 10.39
N SER A 281 -3.54 12.57 10.93
CA SER A 281 -4.42 11.64 10.22
C SER A 281 -5.85 11.78 10.74
N ASN A 282 -6.79 11.92 9.83
CA ASN A 282 -8.23 12.05 10.07
C ASN A 282 -9.01 10.97 9.31
N ASN A 283 -10.26 10.76 9.66
CA ASN A 283 -11.12 9.74 9.07
C ASN A 283 -10.49 8.35 9.17
N ILE A 284 -9.99 8.01 10.36
CA ILE A 284 -9.23 6.77 10.60
C ILE A 284 -10.10 5.57 10.25
N LEU A 285 -9.57 4.70 9.40
CA LEU A 285 -10.22 3.47 8.96
C LEU A 285 -9.99 2.36 9.98
N LEU A 286 -11.06 1.93 10.66
CA LEU A 286 -11.00 0.87 11.68
C LEU A 286 -12.11 -0.16 11.50
N GLU A 287 -11.80 -1.37 11.92
CA GLU A 287 -12.80 -2.39 12.18
C GLU A 287 -13.32 -2.23 13.60
N VAL A 288 -14.62 -1.97 13.74
CA VAL A 288 -15.25 -1.68 15.02
C VAL A 288 -16.35 -2.70 15.34
N ILE A 289 -16.62 -2.88 16.63
CA ILE A 289 -17.75 -3.66 17.11
C ILE A 289 -18.95 -2.72 17.17
N PRO A 290 -20.09 -3.03 16.52
CA PRO A 290 -21.29 -2.23 16.62
C PRO A 290 -21.76 -2.11 18.08
N ALA A 291 -22.22 -0.93 18.45
CA ALA A 291 -22.80 -0.71 19.79
C ALA A 291 -24.15 -1.41 19.99
N ASP A 292 -24.84 -1.75 18.92
CA ASP A 292 -26.12 -2.42 18.94
C ASP A 292 -25.96 -3.94 19.06
N PRO A 293 -26.39 -4.58 20.15
CA PRO A 293 -26.28 -6.03 20.34
C PRO A 293 -27.16 -6.85 19.37
N VAL A 294 -28.05 -6.23 18.63
CA VAL A 294 -28.94 -6.89 17.66
C VAL A 294 -28.29 -7.00 16.27
N GLN A 295 -27.12 -6.43 16.07
CA GLN A 295 -26.42 -6.51 14.79
C GLN A 295 -26.04 -7.95 14.42
N PRO A 296 -26.36 -8.40 13.19
CA PRO A 296 -26.13 -9.78 12.76
C PRO A 296 -24.66 -10.12 12.52
N ALA A 297 -23.77 -9.13 12.41
CA ALA A 297 -22.33 -9.32 12.24
C ALA A 297 -21.56 -8.79 13.46
N GLY A 298 -20.49 -9.48 13.84
CA GLY A 298 -19.68 -9.12 15.02
C GLY A 298 -18.90 -7.83 14.86
N THR A 299 -18.50 -7.48 13.63
CA THR A 299 -17.67 -6.31 13.33
C THR A 299 -18.05 -5.70 11.99
N PHE A 300 -17.74 -4.42 11.81
CA PHE A 300 -17.80 -3.75 10.51
C PHE A 300 -16.72 -2.66 10.38
N TRP A 301 -16.36 -2.32 9.16
CA TRP A 301 -15.40 -1.27 8.87
C TRP A 301 -16.06 0.08 8.72
N THR A 302 -15.48 1.10 9.34
CA THR A 302 -15.97 2.48 9.26
C THR A 302 -14.83 3.48 9.40
N ASN A 303 -15.10 4.72 8.99
CA ASN A 303 -14.29 5.87 9.36
C ASN A 303 -14.73 6.34 10.75
N VAL A 304 -13.76 6.53 11.65
CA VAL A 304 -14.01 7.11 12.98
C VAL A 304 -13.71 8.60 12.87
N GLU A 305 -14.78 9.42 12.70
CA GLU A 305 -14.66 10.86 12.38
C GLU A 305 -13.99 11.67 13.49
N ASP A 306 -14.31 11.38 14.75
CA ASP A 306 -13.76 12.09 15.91
C ASP A 306 -12.35 11.60 16.31
N MET A 307 -11.83 10.59 15.63
CA MET A 307 -10.50 10.04 15.90
C MET A 307 -9.45 10.73 15.05
N THR A 308 -8.46 11.29 15.71
CA THR A 308 -7.29 11.87 15.05
C THR A 308 -6.00 11.30 15.61
N ILE A 309 -5.02 11.07 14.75
CA ILE A 309 -3.67 10.65 15.15
C ILE A 309 -2.72 11.77 14.77
N THR A 310 -2.06 12.35 15.77
CA THR A 310 -1.07 13.41 15.58
C THR A 310 0.32 12.89 15.89
N ASN A 311 1.23 13.05 14.93
CA ASN A 311 2.65 12.79 15.08
C ASN A 311 3.43 14.09 14.85
N THR A 312 4.26 14.48 15.80
CA THR A 312 5.17 15.63 15.66
C THR A 312 6.57 15.20 16.05
N GLY A 313 7.56 15.74 15.36
CA GLY A 313 8.94 15.41 15.65
C GLY A 313 9.92 16.42 15.13
N LEU A 314 11.13 16.33 15.65
CA LEU A 314 12.33 17.01 15.20
C LEU A 314 13.34 15.96 14.75
N GLU A 315 13.82 16.09 13.52
CA GLU A 315 14.82 15.22 12.93
C GLU A 315 16.09 16.04 12.69
N ILE A 316 17.24 15.49 13.08
CA ILE A 316 18.54 16.12 12.87
C ILE A 316 19.45 15.08 12.23
N ASP A 317 19.96 15.43 11.06
CA ASP A 317 20.98 14.66 10.35
C ASP A 317 22.29 15.46 10.29
N LEU A 318 23.41 14.81 10.57
CA LEU A 318 24.74 15.41 10.51
C LEU A 318 25.69 14.44 9.83
N ALA A 319 26.39 14.93 8.83
CA ALA A 319 27.43 14.17 8.14
C ALA A 319 28.72 14.98 8.02
N TYR A 320 29.83 14.34 8.41
CA TYR A 320 31.15 14.91 8.26
C TYR A 320 31.97 14.06 7.30
N LYS A 321 32.45 14.65 6.21
CA LYS A 321 33.28 13.99 5.21
C LYS A 321 34.54 14.79 4.97
N ASN A 322 35.68 14.15 5.04
CA ASN A 322 36.94 14.83 4.77
C ASN A 322 37.92 13.87 4.07
N LYS A 323 39.02 14.44 3.56
CA LYS A 323 40.10 13.71 2.91
C LYS A 323 41.42 14.13 3.51
N THR A 324 42.23 13.18 3.94
CA THR A 324 43.58 13.45 4.42
C THR A 324 44.48 13.91 3.27
N LYS A 325 45.62 14.55 3.59
CA LYS A 325 46.63 14.91 2.60
C LYS A 325 47.16 13.67 1.84
N SER A 326 47.16 12.50 2.47
CA SER A 326 47.55 11.21 1.87
C SER A 326 46.46 10.57 1.01
N GLY A 327 45.28 11.20 0.84
CA GLY A 327 44.22 10.73 -0.02
C GLY A 327 43.16 9.84 0.64
N ILE A 328 43.30 9.51 1.91
CA ILE A 328 42.30 8.70 2.65
C ILE A 328 41.05 9.53 2.85
N LYS A 329 39.91 9.02 2.40
CA LYS A 329 38.56 9.59 2.64
C LYS A 329 37.97 8.95 3.88
N TYR A 330 37.31 9.76 4.72
CA TYR A 330 36.56 9.30 5.89
C TYR A 330 35.26 10.07 6.03
N SER A 331 34.25 9.39 6.53
CA SER A 331 32.92 9.95 6.77
C SER A 331 32.31 9.33 8.01
#